data_3a2a56f9bd3cb65e81b91222dc733f54
#
_entry.id   3a2a56f9bd3cb65e81b91222dc733f54
#
_cell.length_a   1.000
_cell.length_b   1.000
_cell.length_c   1.000
_cell.angle_alpha   90.00
_cell.angle_beta   90.00
_cell.angle_gamma   90.00
#
_symmetry.space_group_name_H-M   'P 1'
#
loop_
_entity.id
_entity.type
_entity.pdbx_description
1 polymer ?
#
loop_
_entity_poly.entity_id
_entity_poly.type
_entity_poly.pdbx_seq_one_letter_code
_entity_poly.pdbx_strand_id
1 'polypeptide(L)'
;LVRAMTDELSRRCGRAVTPVLHLVRFRDLFRLLNEGHLDWFMSAVAINTPAPARAGVAYSLPYFYGGGISGITTSPAVLERVRANVREQAIHPTPDRLAATSHALDGLTIAVQDETSAYYYAEANLSPHRLILCDSLPAAFEYADSQAEPRVDVILGAQPVLEYMVKRVRKDWSPLTRENGRPLFLTKADYGVVVAEESYHLRWLLNDLLLKLDESGRLREMRTRWLDEEYAFPRRASLEGLSFDVEQMAAHYAQGTCRLKVEP
;
A
#
# COMPACT_ATOMS: atom_id res chain seq x y z
N LEU A 1 -3.73 6.58 -13.91
CA LEU A 1 -4.73 7.41 -13.25
C LEU A 1 -4.35 8.90 -13.32
N VAL A 2 -3.15 9.31 -12.89
CA VAL A 2 -2.70 10.73 -12.96
C VAL A 2 -2.91 11.32 -14.35
N ARG A 3 -2.47 10.63 -15.41
CA ARG A 3 -2.68 11.10 -16.80
C ARG A 3 -4.17 11.29 -17.12
N ALA A 4 -5.03 10.33 -16.80
CA ALA A 4 -6.46 10.46 -17.05
C ALA A 4 -7.09 11.64 -16.30
N MET A 5 -6.59 11.95 -15.11
CA MET A 5 -7.02 13.11 -14.33
C MET A 5 -6.51 14.42 -14.94
N THR A 6 -5.25 14.50 -15.34
CA THR A 6 -4.70 15.72 -15.96
C THR A 6 -5.26 16.00 -17.35
N ASP A 7 -5.56 14.97 -18.14
CA ASP A 7 -6.25 15.11 -19.43
C ASP A 7 -7.63 15.74 -19.23
N GLU A 8 -8.39 15.27 -18.24
CA GLU A 8 -9.71 15.82 -17.94
C GLU A 8 -9.62 17.25 -17.35
N LEU A 9 -8.63 17.52 -16.51
CA LEU A 9 -8.35 18.87 -16.01
C LEU A 9 -8.03 19.83 -17.16
N SER A 10 -7.16 19.42 -18.09
CA SER A 10 -6.80 20.21 -19.28
C SER A 10 -8.04 20.57 -20.11
N ARG A 11 -8.90 19.59 -20.32
CA ARG A 11 -10.17 19.79 -21.06
C ARG A 11 -11.09 20.80 -20.36
N ARG A 12 -11.20 20.75 -19.02
CA ARG A 12 -12.06 21.68 -18.26
C ARG A 12 -11.49 23.09 -18.19
N CYS A 13 -10.17 23.18 -18.02
CA CYS A 13 -9.51 24.49 -17.90
C CYS A 13 -9.31 25.17 -19.25
N GLY A 14 -9.55 24.49 -20.39
CA GLY A 14 -9.29 25.01 -21.73
C GLY A 14 -7.80 25.29 -22.01
N ARG A 15 -6.90 24.71 -21.21
CA ARG A 15 -5.45 24.84 -21.34
C ARG A 15 -4.77 23.57 -20.87
N ALA A 16 -3.55 23.32 -21.39
CA ALA A 16 -2.76 22.17 -20.97
C ALA A 16 -2.42 22.25 -19.46
N VAL A 17 -2.70 21.16 -18.75
CA VAL A 17 -2.29 20.93 -17.36
C VAL A 17 -1.29 19.79 -17.38
N THR A 18 -0.06 20.06 -16.96
CA THR A 18 1.03 19.08 -16.92
C THR A 18 1.31 18.70 -15.47
N PRO A 19 1.25 17.41 -15.11
CA PRO A 19 1.59 16.99 -13.76
C PRO A 19 3.08 17.08 -13.52
N VAL A 20 3.47 17.60 -12.36
CA VAL A 20 4.85 17.52 -11.87
C VAL A 20 4.92 16.38 -10.86
N LEU A 21 5.66 15.32 -11.18
CA LEU A 21 5.76 14.15 -10.33
C LEU A 21 7.00 14.27 -9.42
N HIS A 22 6.78 14.10 -8.13
CA HIS A 22 7.82 14.07 -7.11
C HIS A 22 8.02 12.65 -6.60
N LEU A 23 9.26 12.19 -6.62
CA LEU A 23 9.64 10.94 -5.98
C LEU A 23 9.93 11.19 -4.51
N VAL A 24 9.07 10.67 -3.64
CA VAL A 24 9.09 10.98 -2.20
C VAL A 24 9.01 9.68 -1.41
N ARG A 25 9.74 9.59 -0.29
CA ARG A 25 9.59 8.48 0.66
C ARG A 25 8.19 8.54 1.30
N PHE A 26 7.59 7.38 1.53
CA PHE A 26 6.22 7.31 2.05
C PHE A 26 6.02 8.12 3.34
N ARG A 27 6.97 8.03 4.28
CA ARG A 27 6.94 8.77 5.55
C ARG A 27 6.96 10.28 5.41
N ASP A 28 7.47 10.82 4.29
CA ASP A 28 7.56 12.26 4.06
C ASP A 28 6.31 12.83 3.36
N LEU A 29 5.44 11.98 2.80
CA LEU A 29 4.30 12.40 1.97
C LEU A 29 3.35 13.36 2.71
N PHE A 30 2.95 13.00 3.92
CA PHE A 30 1.99 13.81 4.70
C PHE A 30 2.57 15.14 5.14
N ARG A 31 3.84 15.14 5.56
CA ARG A 31 4.55 16.36 5.92
C ARG A 31 4.70 17.31 4.74
N LEU A 32 5.17 16.81 3.59
CA LEU A 32 5.36 17.61 2.38
C LEU A 32 4.04 18.17 1.83
N LEU A 33 2.94 17.43 1.97
CA LEU A 33 1.61 17.91 1.62
C LEU A 33 1.19 19.08 2.54
N ASN A 34 1.35 18.92 3.86
CA ASN A 34 0.99 19.96 4.83
C ASN A 34 1.89 21.22 4.73
N GLU A 35 3.13 21.05 4.26
CA GLU A 35 4.05 22.16 3.97
C GLU A 35 3.80 22.84 2.62
N GLY A 36 2.84 22.33 1.82
CA GLY A 36 2.50 22.88 0.51
C GLY A 36 3.50 22.56 -0.61
N HIS A 37 4.36 21.59 -0.41
CA HIS A 37 5.29 21.11 -1.45
C HIS A 37 4.64 20.13 -2.44
N LEU A 38 3.51 19.56 -2.06
CA LEU A 38 2.66 18.70 -2.88
C LEU A 38 1.23 19.23 -2.87
N ASP A 39 0.58 19.26 -4.03
CA ASP A 39 -0.85 19.57 -4.10
C ASP A 39 -1.71 18.38 -3.64
N TRP A 40 -1.26 17.17 -3.97
CA TRP A 40 -1.91 15.90 -3.62
C TRP A 40 -0.98 14.72 -3.88
N PHE A 41 -1.30 13.57 -3.31
CA PHE A 41 -0.59 12.33 -3.62
C PHE A 41 -1.49 11.09 -3.63
N MET A 42 -1.00 10.03 -4.30
CA MET A 42 -1.60 8.69 -4.32
C MET A 42 -0.53 7.65 -4.06
N SER A 43 -0.72 6.80 -3.06
CA SER A 43 0.26 5.76 -2.71
C SER A 43 -0.38 4.60 -1.95
N ALA A 44 -1.48 4.05 -2.46
CA ALA A 44 -2.26 3.01 -1.78
C ALA A 44 -2.60 3.37 -0.32
N VAL A 45 -2.93 4.65 -0.09
CA VAL A 45 -3.23 5.16 1.25
C VAL A 45 -4.67 4.82 1.60
N ALA A 46 -4.82 4.04 2.67
CA ALA A 46 -6.12 3.65 3.19
C ALA A 46 -6.87 4.86 3.75
N ILE A 47 -8.11 5.05 3.29
CA ILE A 47 -9.02 6.06 3.82
C ILE A 47 -9.32 5.71 5.28
N ASN A 48 -9.36 6.73 6.14
CA ASN A 48 -9.73 6.60 7.56
C ASN A 48 -8.81 5.71 8.42
N THR A 49 -7.55 5.52 8.03
CA THR A 49 -6.58 4.94 8.96
C THR A 49 -6.22 5.96 10.02
N PRO A 50 -6.53 5.70 11.29
CA PRO A 50 -6.14 6.60 12.37
C PRO A 50 -4.61 6.59 12.52
N ALA A 51 -3.98 7.75 12.34
CA ALA A 51 -2.56 7.93 12.56
C ALA A 51 -2.24 9.40 12.82
N PRO A 52 -1.39 9.72 13.81
CA PRO A 52 -1.01 11.10 14.11
C PRO A 52 -0.39 11.83 12.91
N ALA A 53 0.40 11.13 12.10
CA ALA A 53 1.03 11.67 10.88
C ALA A 53 0.02 12.09 9.80
N ARG A 54 -1.25 11.73 9.95
CA ARG A 54 -2.33 12.05 9.00
C ARG A 54 -3.23 13.21 9.46
N ALA A 55 -2.80 13.98 10.45
CA ALA A 55 -3.46 15.21 10.83
C ALA A 55 -3.36 16.25 9.69
N GLY A 56 -4.39 17.08 9.51
CA GLY A 56 -4.41 18.14 8.52
C GLY A 56 -4.61 17.68 7.07
N VAL A 57 -5.05 16.41 6.84
CA VAL A 57 -5.32 15.92 5.49
C VAL A 57 -6.75 15.43 5.32
N ALA A 58 -7.21 15.46 4.09
CA ALA A 58 -8.49 14.93 3.67
C ALA A 58 -8.32 13.94 2.51
N TYR A 59 -9.30 13.08 2.33
CA TYR A 59 -9.29 12.04 1.30
C TYR A 59 -10.36 12.30 0.25
N SER A 60 -10.05 11.96 -0.99
CA SER A 60 -11.04 11.87 -2.05
C SER A 60 -11.98 10.67 -1.86
N LEU A 61 -12.97 10.55 -2.73
CA LEU A 61 -13.63 9.27 -2.99
C LEU A 61 -12.58 8.22 -3.36
N PRO A 62 -12.85 6.93 -3.11
CA PRO A 62 -11.90 5.88 -3.44
C PRO A 62 -11.61 5.80 -4.94
N TYR A 63 -10.34 5.67 -5.29
CA TYR A 63 -9.92 5.24 -6.62
C TYR A 63 -9.71 3.72 -6.70
N PHE A 64 -9.66 3.05 -5.56
CA PHE A 64 -9.51 1.60 -5.44
C PHE A 64 -10.36 1.09 -4.27
N TYR A 65 -11.25 0.14 -4.57
CA TYR A 65 -12.17 -0.46 -3.60
C TYR A 65 -11.72 -1.87 -3.20
N GLY A 66 -12.03 -2.25 -1.96
CA GLY A 66 -11.83 -3.59 -1.46
C GLY A 66 -10.37 -3.98 -1.27
N GLY A 67 -9.51 -3.00 -1.03
CA GLY A 67 -8.16 -3.20 -0.57
C GLY A 67 -8.10 -3.53 0.92
N GLY A 68 -6.93 -3.35 1.51
CA GLY A 68 -6.68 -3.57 2.93
C GLY A 68 -5.27 -4.04 3.19
N ILE A 69 -5.01 -4.45 4.43
CA ILE A 69 -3.72 -5.00 4.84
C ILE A 69 -3.76 -6.51 4.65
N SER A 70 -2.72 -7.04 4.04
CA SER A 70 -2.45 -8.46 3.91
C SER A 70 -0.97 -8.73 4.10
N GLY A 71 -0.53 -9.98 3.93
CA GLY A 71 0.87 -10.36 4.03
C GLY A 71 1.28 -11.33 2.94
N ILE A 72 2.59 -11.48 2.82
CA ILE A 72 3.24 -12.45 1.94
C ILE A 72 4.34 -13.19 2.69
N THR A 73 4.65 -14.41 2.29
CA THR A 73 5.71 -15.26 2.87
C THR A 73 6.37 -16.11 1.81
N THR A 74 7.62 -16.53 2.05
CA THR A 74 8.32 -17.55 1.26
C THR A 74 8.15 -18.96 1.86
N SER A 75 7.65 -19.05 3.11
CA SER A 75 7.60 -20.28 3.88
C SER A 75 6.22 -20.95 3.80
N PRO A 76 6.10 -22.15 3.18
CA PRO A 76 4.86 -22.93 3.25
C PRO A 76 4.43 -23.26 4.69
N ALA A 77 5.40 -23.49 5.59
CA ALA A 77 5.11 -23.76 6.99
C ALA A 77 4.49 -22.56 7.71
N VAL A 78 4.96 -21.35 7.41
CA VAL A 78 4.34 -20.11 7.92
C VAL A 78 2.93 -19.95 7.38
N LEU A 79 2.71 -20.22 6.09
CA LEU A 79 1.37 -20.15 5.49
C LEU A 79 0.38 -21.10 6.17
N GLU A 80 0.80 -22.35 6.40
CA GLU A 80 -0.04 -23.34 7.09
C GLU A 80 -0.30 -22.95 8.56
N ARG A 81 0.70 -22.42 9.25
CA ARG A 81 0.52 -21.89 10.62
C ARG A 81 -0.51 -20.77 10.66
N VAL A 82 -0.42 -19.81 9.75
CA VAL A 82 -1.39 -18.72 9.63
C VAL A 82 -2.80 -19.24 9.38
N ARG A 83 -2.95 -20.21 8.49
CA ARG A 83 -4.24 -20.87 8.21
C ARG A 83 -4.81 -21.59 9.43
N ALA A 84 -3.96 -22.30 10.17
CA ALA A 84 -4.35 -22.98 11.40
C ALA A 84 -4.84 -21.98 12.46
N ASN A 85 -4.12 -20.89 12.68
CA ASN A 85 -4.50 -19.83 13.62
C ASN A 85 -5.84 -19.20 13.24
N VAL A 86 -6.06 -18.91 11.94
CA VAL A 86 -7.35 -18.38 11.44
C VAL A 86 -8.50 -19.36 11.66
N ARG A 87 -8.25 -20.66 11.50
CA ARG A 87 -9.25 -21.73 11.75
C ARG A 87 -9.62 -21.83 13.21
N GLU A 88 -8.66 -21.83 14.10
CA GLU A 88 -8.88 -21.89 15.54
C GLU A 88 -9.75 -20.72 16.02
N GLN A 89 -9.50 -19.53 15.52
CA GLN A 89 -10.29 -18.34 15.81
C GLN A 89 -11.73 -18.41 15.26
N ALA A 90 -11.94 -19.08 14.13
CA ALA A 90 -13.27 -19.29 13.57
C ALA A 90 -14.12 -20.23 14.44
N ILE A 91 -13.48 -21.17 15.15
CA ILE A 91 -14.14 -22.11 16.08
C ILE A 91 -14.46 -21.42 17.41
N HIS A 92 -13.61 -20.47 17.84
CA HIS A 92 -13.77 -19.70 19.07
C HIS A 92 -13.93 -18.20 18.75
N PRO A 93 -15.08 -17.76 18.21
CA PRO A 93 -15.25 -16.38 17.80
C PRO A 93 -15.20 -15.45 19.02
N THR A 94 -14.24 -14.53 19.01
CA THR A 94 -14.24 -13.40 19.95
C THR A 94 -15.26 -12.35 19.50
N PRO A 95 -15.86 -11.56 20.41
CA PRO A 95 -16.81 -10.51 20.06
C PRO A 95 -16.25 -9.46 19.09
N ASP A 96 -14.94 -9.31 19.06
CA ASP A 96 -14.24 -8.38 18.20
C ASP A 96 -13.64 -9.09 16.97
N ARG A 97 -14.28 -8.89 15.81
CA ARG A 97 -13.81 -9.47 14.54
C ARG A 97 -12.41 -8.96 14.09
N LEU A 98 -11.98 -7.81 14.60
CA LEU A 98 -10.63 -7.28 14.35
C LEU A 98 -9.60 -8.02 15.20
N ALA A 99 -9.91 -8.31 16.46
CA ALA A 99 -9.08 -9.14 17.33
C ALA A 99 -8.88 -10.55 16.75
N ALA A 100 -9.91 -11.12 16.11
CA ALA A 100 -9.83 -12.45 15.53
C ALA A 100 -8.75 -12.64 14.46
N THR A 101 -8.39 -11.61 13.70
CA THR A 101 -7.32 -11.69 12.69
C THR A 101 -5.94 -11.33 13.24
N SER A 102 -5.85 -10.65 14.39
CA SER A 102 -4.57 -10.27 14.99
C SER A 102 -3.75 -11.49 15.43
N HIS A 103 -4.41 -12.50 15.98
CA HIS A 103 -3.76 -13.75 16.40
C HIS A 103 -3.25 -14.62 15.25
N ALA A 104 -3.71 -14.38 14.02
CA ALA A 104 -3.26 -15.14 12.85
C ALA A 104 -1.73 -15.09 12.65
N LEU A 105 -1.10 -14.02 13.13
CA LEU A 105 0.32 -13.75 12.98
C LEU A 105 1.13 -13.96 14.27
N ASP A 106 0.52 -14.52 15.32
CA ASP A 106 1.18 -14.71 16.60
C ASP A 106 2.45 -15.54 16.49
N GLY A 107 3.49 -15.05 17.15
CA GLY A 107 4.79 -15.68 17.20
C GLY A 107 5.59 -15.64 15.91
N LEU A 108 5.15 -14.89 14.89
CA LEU A 108 5.88 -14.65 13.64
C LEU A 108 6.66 -13.34 13.70
N THR A 109 7.77 -13.29 12.98
CA THR A 109 8.56 -12.07 12.77
C THR A 109 8.07 -11.36 11.52
N ILE A 110 7.64 -10.12 11.69
CA ILE A 110 6.95 -9.34 10.68
C ILE A 110 7.82 -8.18 10.22
N ALA A 111 7.96 -8.02 8.90
CA ALA A 111 8.53 -6.80 8.33
C ALA A 111 7.40 -5.91 7.76
N VAL A 112 7.50 -4.62 7.99
CA VAL A 112 6.56 -3.62 7.48
C VAL A 112 7.28 -2.37 7.01
N GLN A 113 6.72 -1.68 6.05
CA GLN A 113 7.15 -0.33 5.73
C GLN A 113 6.65 0.64 6.80
N ASP A 114 7.58 1.46 7.33
CA ASP A 114 7.33 2.42 8.38
C ASP A 114 6.24 3.44 7.99
N GLU A 115 5.46 3.90 8.98
CA GLU A 115 4.37 4.88 8.86
C GLU A 115 3.23 4.51 7.90
N THR A 116 3.18 3.27 7.42
CA THR A 116 2.04 2.77 6.63
C THR A 116 0.89 2.30 7.51
N SER A 117 -0.28 2.07 6.90
CA SER A 117 -1.40 1.43 7.62
C SER A 117 -1.04 0.04 8.13
N ALA A 118 -0.16 -0.70 7.44
CA ALA A 118 0.35 -1.98 7.89
C ALA A 118 1.22 -1.84 9.15
N TYR A 119 2.04 -0.79 9.22
CA TYR A 119 2.81 -0.48 10.42
C TYR A 119 1.89 -0.20 11.62
N TYR A 120 0.92 0.70 11.49
CA TYR A 120 0.02 1.04 12.60
C TYR A 120 -0.83 -0.15 13.04
N TYR A 121 -1.24 -1.01 12.10
CA TYR A 121 -1.90 -2.26 12.43
C TYR A 121 -0.97 -3.19 13.22
N ALA A 122 0.25 -3.38 12.74
CA ALA A 122 1.23 -4.24 13.40
C ALA A 122 1.60 -3.72 14.80
N GLU A 123 1.78 -2.41 14.95
CA GLU A 123 2.06 -1.79 16.23
C GLU A 123 0.95 -2.00 17.27
N ALA A 124 -0.30 -1.92 16.83
CA ALA A 124 -1.46 -2.09 17.71
C ALA A 124 -1.76 -3.55 18.08
N ASN A 125 -1.35 -4.51 17.25
CA ASN A 125 -1.80 -5.91 17.36
C ASN A 125 -0.66 -6.93 17.48
N LEU A 126 0.60 -6.54 17.28
CA LEU A 126 1.73 -7.47 17.29
C LEU A 126 2.75 -7.12 18.36
N SER A 127 3.48 -8.12 18.81
CA SER A 127 4.55 -7.93 19.77
C SER A 127 5.73 -7.14 19.16
N PRO A 128 6.20 -6.04 19.78
CA PRO A 128 7.18 -5.15 19.18
C PRO A 128 8.53 -5.81 18.89
N HIS A 129 8.97 -6.76 19.71
CA HIS A 129 10.24 -7.48 19.51
C HIS A 129 10.24 -8.45 18.32
N ARG A 130 9.13 -8.56 17.59
CA ARG A 130 9.02 -9.30 16.35
C ARG A 130 8.68 -8.42 15.17
N LEU A 131 8.80 -7.10 15.32
CA LEU A 131 8.48 -6.13 14.28
C LEU A 131 9.75 -5.51 13.72
N ILE A 132 9.96 -5.68 12.42
CA ILE A 132 11.05 -5.09 11.65
C ILE A 132 10.48 -3.92 10.85
N LEU A 133 10.97 -2.73 11.12
CA LEU A 133 10.56 -1.50 10.44
C LEU A 133 11.51 -1.22 9.29
N CYS A 134 10.98 -1.07 8.09
CA CYS A 134 11.74 -0.80 6.88
C CYS A 134 11.35 0.55 6.27
N ASP A 135 12.31 1.26 5.72
CA ASP A 135 12.08 2.55 5.05
C ASP A 135 11.19 2.41 3.80
N SER A 136 11.21 1.22 3.18
CA SER A 136 10.43 0.93 1.98
C SER A 136 10.09 -0.56 1.88
N LEU A 137 9.12 -0.91 1.04
CA LEU A 137 8.80 -2.31 0.75
C LEU A 137 9.96 -3.05 0.06
N PRO A 138 10.69 -2.49 -0.93
CA PRO A 138 11.91 -3.09 -1.44
C PRO A 138 12.95 -3.39 -0.37
N ALA A 139 13.19 -2.47 0.58
CA ALA A 139 14.11 -2.71 1.69
C ALA A 139 13.69 -3.90 2.56
N ALA A 140 12.37 -4.12 2.74
CA ALA A 140 11.87 -5.29 3.46
C ALA A 140 12.18 -6.60 2.74
N PHE A 141 12.11 -6.62 1.40
CA PHE A 141 12.53 -7.78 0.61
C PHE A 141 14.04 -8.01 0.70
N GLU A 142 14.85 -6.97 0.56
CA GLU A 142 16.32 -7.08 0.67
C GLU A 142 16.74 -7.57 2.05
N TYR A 143 16.10 -7.09 3.12
CA TYR A 143 16.35 -7.57 4.47
C TYR A 143 16.01 -9.06 4.60
N ALA A 144 14.86 -9.49 4.07
CA ALA A 144 14.47 -10.89 4.09
C ALA A 144 15.43 -11.80 3.30
N ASP A 145 15.92 -11.31 2.14
CA ASP A 145 16.89 -12.04 1.30
C ASP A 145 18.28 -12.13 1.93
N SER A 146 18.69 -11.12 2.70
CA SER A 146 20.00 -11.07 3.36
C SER A 146 20.18 -12.12 4.47
N GLN A 147 19.11 -12.80 4.84
CA GLN A 147 19.07 -13.75 5.96
C GLN A 147 19.55 -13.15 7.30
N ALA A 148 19.38 -11.83 7.45
CA ALA A 148 19.66 -11.13 8.69
C ALA A 148 18.79 -11.67 9.84
N GLU A 149 19.30 -11.56 11.06
CA GLU A 149 18.53 -11.96 12.23
C GLU A 149 17.89 -10.74 12.91
N PRO A 150 16.64 -10.85 13.33
CA PRO A 150 15.76 -12.02 13.20
C PRO A 150 15.25 -12.20 11.77
N ARG A 151 15.07 -13.47 11.34
CA ARG A 151 14.53 -13.80 10.01
C ARG A 151 13.09 -13.33 9.87
N VAL A 152 12.76 -12.78 8.71
CA VAL A 152 11.40 -12.36 8.37
C VAL A 152 10.55 -13.58 8.01
N ASP A 153 9.44 -13.78 8.71
CA ASP A 153 8.43 -14.79 8.37
C ASP A 153 7.39 -14.25 7.39
N VAL A 154 6.99 -12.98 7.58
CA VAL A 154 5.92 -12.33 6.79
C VAL A 154 6.29 -10.88 6.52
N ILE A 155 6.05 -10.41 5.30
CA ILE A 155 6.03 -8.98 4.97
C ILE A 155 4.57 -8.54 4.89
N LEU A 156 4.17 -7.52 5.68
CA LEU A 156 2.85 -6.90 5.62
C LEU A 156 2.85 -5.64 4.76
N GLY A 157 1.72 -5.41 4.09
CA GLY A 157 1.52 -4.22 3.29
C GLY A 157 0.11 -4.10 2.72
N ALA A 158 -0.08 -3.11 1.87
CA ALA A 158 -1.32 -2.96 1.12
C ALA A 158 -1.51 -4.15 0.16
N GLN A 159 -2.61 -4.88 0.29
CA GLN A 159 -2.86 -6.12 -0.43
C GLN A 159 -2.64 -6.00 -1.95
N PRO A 160 -3.17 -5.00 -2.69
CA PRO A 160 -2.96 -4.95 -4.13
C PRO A 160 -1.50 -4.66 -4.53
N VAL A 161 -0.73 -3.99 -3.67
CA VAL A 161 0.70 -3.77 -3.88
C VAL A 161 1.46 -5.09 -3.71
N LEU A 162 1.17 -5.84 -2.64
CA LEU A 162 1.78 -7.14 -2.41
C LEU A 162 1.39 -8.15 -3.50
N GLU A 163 0.14 -8.15 -3.93
CA GLU A 163 -0.34 -9.01 -5.03
C GLU A 163 0.42 -8.72 -6.32
N TYR A 164 0.59 -7.45 -6.66
CA TYR A 164 1.40 -7.02 -7.78
C TYR A 164 2.85 -7.51 -7.65
N MET A 165 3.48 -7.31 -6.50
CA MET A 165 4.86 -7.73 -6.25
C MET A 165 5.03 -9.24 -6.45
N VAL A 166 4.16 -10.05 -5.86
CA VAL A 166 4.21 -11.53 -5.99
C VAL A 166 3.98 -11.98 -7.44
N LYS A 167 3.02 -11.40 -8.13
CA LYS A 167 2.71 -11.79 -9.52
C LYS A 167 3.80 -11.39 -10.51
N ARG A 168 4.49 -10.27 -10.30
CA ARG A 168 5.33 -9.62 -11.31
C ARG A 168 6.82 -9.57 -10.98
N VAL A 169 7.17 -9.42 -9.72
CA VAL A 169 8.55 -9.09 -9.30
C VAL A 169 9.15 -10.22 -8.45
N ARG A 170 8.42 -10.69 -7.45
CA ARG A 170 8.88 -11.63 -6.42
C ARG A 170 8.05 -12.89 -6.43
N LYS A 171 8.20 -13.67 -7.51
CA LYS A 171 7.48 -14.93 -7.73
C LYS A 171 7.83 -16.04 -6.74
N ASP A 172 8.89 -15.86 -5.99
CA ASP A 172 9.34 -16.70 -4.88
C ASP A 172 8.52 -16.53 -3.60
N TRP A 173 7.73 -15.44 -3.51
CA TRP A 173 6.82 -15.15 -2.42
C TRP A 173 5.39 -15.59 -2.74
N SER A 174 4.66 -15.95 -1.70
CA SER A 174 3.25 -16.35 -1.79
C SER A 174 2.38 -15.46 -0.91
N PRO A 175 1.19 -15.06 -1.38
CA PRO A 175 0.27 -14.28 -0.54
C PRO A 175 -0.26 -15.16 0.60
N LEU A 176 -0.49 -14.55 1.76
CA LEU A 176 -1.24 -15.20 2.82
C LEU A 176 -2.67 -15.43 2.35
N THR A 177 -3.13 -16.65 2.44
CA THR A 177 -4.46 -17.06 2.00
C THR A 177 -5.19 -17.84 3.09
N ARG A 178 -6.51 -17.78 3.05
CA ARG A 178 -7.39 -18.71 3.78
C ARG A 178 -7.32 -20.10 3.13
N GLU A 179 -7.87 -21.12 3.80
CA GLU A 179 -7.94 -22.50 3.27
C GLU A 179 -8.62 -22.60 1.89
N ASN A 180 -9.60 -21.73 1.64
CA ASN A 180 -10.30 -21.69 0.35
C ASN A 180 -9.54 -20.94 -0.75
N GLY A 181 -8.24 -20.64 -0.54
CA GLY A 181 -7.38 -19.95 -1.50
C GLY A 181 -7.62 -18.45 -1.63
N ARG A 182 -8.64 -17.89 -0.96
CA ARG A 182 -8.89 -16.43 -0.99
C ARG A 182 -7.84 -15.68 -0.19
N PRO A 183 -7.44 -14.47 -0.61
CA PRO A 183 -6.51 -13.64 0.16
C PRO A 183 -6.96 -13.45 1.61
N LEU A 184 -6.02 -13.54 2.53
CA LEU A 184 -6.26 -13.21 3.93
C LEU A 184 -6.12 -11.70 4.10
N PHE A 185 -7.22 -11.04 4.45
CA PHE A 185 -7.22 -9.64 4.85
C PHE A 185 -7.17 -9.54 6.38
N LEU A 186 -6.19 -8.83 6.89
CA LEU A 186 -6.10 -8.45 8.31
C LEU A 186 -7.03 -7.26 8.60
N THR A 187 -7.08 -6.32 7.66
CA THR A 187 -8.07 -5.22 7.64
C THR A 187 -8.61 -5.06 6.23
N LYS A 188 -9.73 -4.35 6.11
CA LYS A 188 -10.26 -3.90 4.82
C LYS A 188 -10.24 -2.39 4.78
N ALA A 189 -9.83 -1.84 3.65
CA ALA A 189 -9.81 -0.40 3.42
C ALA A 189 -9.90 -0.09 1.93
N ASP A 190 -10.48 1.03 1.61
CA ASP A 190 -10.45 1.62 0.28
C ASP A 190 -9.31 2.64 0.21
N TYR A 191 -8.78 2.91 -0.98
CA TYR A 191 -7.67 3.85 -1.16
C TYR A 191 -8.12 5.11 -1.86
N GLY A 192 -7.77 6.26 -1.29
CA GLY A 192 -8.09 7.59 -1.79
C GLY A 192 -6.87 8.41 -2.20
N VAL A 193 -7.12 9.45 -2.97
CA VAL A 193 -6.16 10.54 -3.17
C VAL A 193 -6.13 11.37 -1.91
N VAL A 194 -4.96 11.77 -1.47
CA VAL A 194 -4.77 12.59 -0.27
C VAL A 194 -4.50 14.03 -0.69
N VAL A 195 -5.21 14.97 -0.06
CA VAL A 195 -5.04 16.42 -0.22
C VAL A 195 -4.93 17.07 1.15
N ALA A 196 -4.39 18.28 1.22
CA ALA A 196 -4.46 19.07 2.44
C ALA A 196 -5.93 19.34 2.83
N GLU A 197 -6.24 19.37 4.11
CA GLU A 197 -7.62 19.50 4.61
C GLU A 197 -8.31 20.76 4.11
N GLU A 198 -7.58 21.88 4.04
CA GLU A 198 -8.06 23.17 3.53
C GLU A 198 -8.26 23.19 2.00
N SER A 199 -7.71 22.21 1.26
CA SER A 199 -7.82 22.14 -0.19
C SER A 199 -9.13 21.51 -0.65
N TYR A 200 -10.27 21.96 -0.08
CA TYR A 200 -11.58 21.36 -0.33
C TYR A 200 -12.05 21.50 -1.79
N HIS A 201 -11.70 22.58 -2.49
CA HIS A 201 -12.02 22.75 -3.92
C HIS A 201 -11.28 21.72 -4.78
N LEU A 202 -9.99 21.49 -4.50
CA LEU A 202 -9.22 20.47 -5.20
C LEU A 202 -9.79 19.08 -4.92
N ARG A 203 -10.10 18.77 -3.68
CA ARG A 203 -10.73 17.50 -3.30
C ARG A 203 -12.05 17.28 -4.04
N TRP A 204 -12.88 18.33 -4.13
CA TRP A 204 -14.16 18.27 -4.84
C TRP A 204 -13.98 17.98 -6.32
N LEU A 205 -13.03 18.66 -6.95
CA LEU A 205 -12.65 18.44 -8.34
C LEU A 205 -12.15 17.00 -8.57
N LEU A 206 -11.26 16.49 -7.70
CA LEU A 206 -10.75 15.13 -7.77
C LEU A 206 -11.89 14.10 -7.62
N ASN A 207 -12.84 14.34 -6.73
CA ASN A 207 -14.01 13.46 -6.55
C ASN A 207 -14.87 13.40 -7.82
N ASP A 208 -15.16 14.54 -8.46
CA ASP A 208 -15.91 14.57 -9.70
C ASP A 208 -15.17 13.88 -10.86
N LEU A 209 -13.84 14.01 -10.92
CA LEU A 209 -13.01 13.28 -11.89
C LEU A 209 -13.04 11.78 -11.65
N LEU A 210 -12.94 11.34 -10.39
CA LEU A 210 -13.00 9.92 -10.03
C LEU A 210 -14.36 9.32 -10.34
N LEU A 211 -15.46 10.02 -10.03
CA LEU A 211 -16.81 9.57 -10.39
C LEU A 211 -16.96 9.36 -11.90
N LYS A 212 -16.51 10.30 -12.71
CA LYS A 212 -16.55 10.17 -14.18
C LYS A 212 -15.70 8.99 -14.70
N LEU A 213 -14.52 8.76 -14.10
CA LEU A 213 -13.67 7.62 -14.44
C LEU A 213 -14.33 6.30 -14.03
N ASP A 214 -15.05 6.27 -12.92
CA ASP A 214 -15.77 5.09 -12.46
C ASP A 214 -17.02 4.82 -13.34
N GLU A 215 -17.85 5.82 -13.56
CA GLU A 215 -19.05 5.75 -14.43
C GLU A 215 -18.69 5.33 -15.86
N SER A 216 -17.58 5.80 -16.40
CA SER A 216 -17.08 5.39 -17.72
C SER A 216 -16.44 4.00 -17.75
N GLY A 217 -16.28 3.34 -16.61
CA GLY A 217 -15.62 2.04 -16.48
C GLY A 217 -14.08 2.09 -16.54
N ARG A 218 -13.48 3.26 -16.72
CA ARG A 218 -12.01 3.40 -16.87
C ARG A 218 -11.24 3.02 -15.62
N LEU A 219 -11.77 3.23 -14.41
CA LEU A 219 -11.13 2.76 -13.18
C LEU A 219 -11.04 1.23 -13.16
N ARG A 220 -12.11 0.54 -13.59
CA ARG A 220 -12.14 -0.92 -13.69
C ARG A 220 -11.14 -1.43 -14.72
N GLU A 221 -11.08 -0.83 -15.91
CA GLU A 221 -10.11 -1.17 -16.95
C GLU A 221 -8.66 -1.02 -16.45
N MET A 222 -8.35 0.09 -15.76
CA MET A 222 -7.03 0.27 -15.17
C MET A 222 -6.72 -0.81 -14.15
N ARG A 223 -7.66 -1.16 -13.26
CA ARG A 223 -7.48 -2.23 -12.27
C ARG A 223 -7.18 -3.56 -12.96
N THR A 224 -8.00 -3.96 -13.92
CA THR A 224 -7.84 -5.22 -14.70
C THR A 224 -6.46 -5.26 -15.35
N ARG A 225 -6.07 -4.19 -16.04
CA ARG A 225 -4.76 -4.11 -16.70
C ARG A 225 -3.59 -4.31 -15.73
N TRP A 226 -3.65 -3.70 -14.55
CA TRP A 226 -2.53 -3.69 -13.62
C TRP A 226 -2.45 -4.93 -12.73
N LEU A 227 -3.59 -5.51 -12.37
CA LEU A 227 -3.67 -6.61 -11.41
C LEU A 227 -3.99 -7.97 -12.05
N ASP A 228 -4.82 -7.98 -13.09
CA ASP A 228 -5.37 -9.22 -13.63
C ASP A 228 -4.70 -9.64 -14.94
N GLU A 229 -4.36 -8.70 -15.83
CA GLU A 229 -3.74 -8.99 -17.12
C GLU A 229 -2.21 -9.12 -17.01
N GLU A 230 -1.59 -9.90 -17.92
CA GLU A 230 -0.15 -9.90 -18.12
C GLU A 230 0.27 -8.65 -18.89
N TYR A 231 0.40 -7.54 -18.17
CA TYR A 231 0.88 -6.30 -18.74
C TYR A 231 2.40 -6.20 -18.63
N ALA A 232 3.08 -6.08 -19.78
CA ALA A 232 4.51 -5.80 -19.80
C ALA A 232 4.74 -4.32 -19.41
N PHE A 233 5.41 -4.11 -18.28
CA PHE A 233 5.79 -2.77 -17.86
C PHE A 233 6.75 -2.13 -18.85
N PRO A 234 6.49 -0.92 -19.32
CA PRO A 234 7.51 -0.18 -20.04
C PRO A 234 8.68 0.11 -19.08
N ARG A 235 9.90 -0.15 -19.52
CA ARG A 235 11.11 0.19 -18.75
C ARG A 235 11.21 1.70 -18.46
N ARG A 236 10.60 2.51 -19.31
CA ARG A 236 10.48 3.96 -19.13
C ARG A 236 9.02 4.36 -19.17
N ALA A 237 8.57 5.07 -18.15
CA ALA A 237 7.30 5.75 -18.17
C ALA A 237 7.53 7.20 -18.59
N SER A 238 6.85 7.65 -19.66
CA SER A 238 6.80 9.06 -20.03
C SER A 238 5.38 9.58 -19.85
N LEU A 239 5.24 10.64 -19.10
CA LEU A 239 4.14 11.57 -19.18
C LEU A 239 4.59 12.73 -20.04
N GLU A 240 3.70 13.40 -20.75
CA GLU A 240 4.05 14.58 -21.53
C GLU A 240 4.75 15.61 -20.62
N GLY A 241 6.00 15.95 -20.93
CA GLY A 241 6.86 16.78 -20.07
C GLY A 241 7.62 16.06 -18.95
N LEU A 242 7.43 14.74 -18.76
CA LEU A 242 8.12 13.97 -17.72
C LEU A 242 8.51 12.58 -18.21
N SER A 243 9.80 12.31 -18.16
CA SER A 243 10.36 10.97 -18.37
C SER A 243 11.09 10.54 -17.12
N PHE A 244 10.77 9.37 -16.56
CA PHE A 244 11.52 8.79 -15.46
C PHE A 244 11.84 7.32 -15.77
N ASP A 245 13.01 6.91 -15.31
CA ASP A 245 13.48 5.54 -15.43
C ASP A 245 12.95 4.72 -14.24
N VAL A 246 12.19 3.66 -14.52
CA VAL A 246 11.62 2.79 -13.48
C VAL A 246 12.70 2.05 -12.70
N GLU A 247 13.83 1.72 -13.35
CA GLU A 247 14.96 1.05 -12.69
C GLU A 247 15.67 2.01 -11.72
N GLN A 248 15.86 3.28 -12.12
CA GLN A 248 16.40 4.30 -11.22
C GLN A 248 15.46 4.59 -10.04
N MET A 249 14.15 4.60 -10.29
CA MET A 249 13.17 4.70 -9.20
C MET A 249 13.30 3.52 -8.26
N ALA A 250 13.33 2.30 -8.76
CA ALA A 250 13.48 1.10 -7.95
C ALA A 250 14.77 1.14 -7.12
N ALA A 251 15.91 1.51 -7.75
CA ALA A 251 17.18 1.66 -7.06
C ALA A 251 17.16 2.75 -5.97
N HIS A 252 16.46 3.85 -6.20
CA HIS A 252 16.30 4.90 -5.18
C HIS A 252 15.47 4.42 -3.97
N TYR A 253 14.42 3.65 -4.21
CA TYR A 253 13.60 3.07 -3.13
C TYR A 253 14.30 1.91 -2.42
N ALA A 254 15.17 1.17 -3.10
CA ALA A 254 15.96 0.09 -2.52
C ALA A 254 17.05 0.57 -1.54
N GLN A 255 17.41 1.86 -1.53
CA GLN A 255 18.41 2.44 -0.60
C GLN A 255 17.91 2.58 0.85
N GLY A 256 16.76 2.02 1.18
CA GLY A 256 16.22 2.02 2.53
C GLY A 256 16.89 0.99 3.42
N THR A 257 16.83 1.23 4.72
CA THR A 257 17.28 0.30 5.76
C THR A 257 16.10 -0.29 6.52
N CYS A 258 16.35 -1.44 7.14
CA CYS A 258 15.42 -2.03 8.10
C CYS A 258 16.07 -2.06 9.50
N ARG A 259 15.25 -1.92 10.53
CA ARG A 259 15.65 -2.01 11.93
C ARG A 259 14.64 -2.83 12.72
N LEU A 260 15.11 -3.61 13.67
CA LEU A 260 14.24 -4.24 14.67
C LEU A 260 13.61 -3.14 15.53
N LYS A 261 12.30 -3.19 15.73
CA LYS A 261 11.64 -2.33 16.70
C LYS A 261 12.01 -2.83 18.10
N VAL A 262 12.75 -2.02 18.82
CA VAL A 262 13.06 -2.24 20.25
C VAL A 262 12.11 -1.36 21.06
N GLU A 263 11.52 -1.90 22.12
CA GLU A 263 10.78 -1.07 23.07
C GLU A 263 11.74 -0.05 23.72
N PRO A 264 11.30 1.19 23.90
CA PRO A 264 12.08 2.18 24.61
C PRO A 264 12.25 1.84 26.09
#